data_83333f3029ea03de0572d9cebe5b433f
#
_entry.id   83333f3029ea03de0572d9cebe5b433f
#
_cell.length_a   1.000
_cell.length_b   1.000
_cell.length_c   1.000
_cell.angle_alpha   90.00
_cell.angle_beta   90.00
_cell.angle_gamma   90.00
#
_symmetry.space_group_name_H-M   'P 1'
#
loop_
_entity.id
_entity.type
_entity.pdbx_description
1 polymer ?
#
loop_
_entity_poly.entity_id
_entity_poly.type
_entity_poly.pdbx_seq_one_letter_code
_entity_poly.pdbx_strand_id
1 'polypeptide(L)'
;MLKRYDAYCPVAHALGLVGERWSLLVVLELMQGPKRYTDLADGLPGIGTNILASRLRDLEAHGVVAKRTLPPPAASRVYELTEYGQGLRPAIRELALWGARSLGPPTDADELFPGWLSNALDTVLASLAPPGRFEFCVGDEVASLVDGEVVPGPIEDPDVVVEGDPEGIYHMFVDRRLDLVTVQGDRALLEQLIEAAPVPLEAPISV
;
A
#
# COMPACT_ATOMS: atom_id res chain seq x y z
N MET A 1 -10.73 24.98 -1.36
CA MET A 1 -11.68 25.41 -0.30
C MET A 1 -12.16 24.16 0.41
N LEU A 2 -11.96 24.07 1.73
CA LEU A 2 -12.36 22.89 2.51
C LEU A 2 -13.86 22.63 2.36
N LYS A 3 -14.27 21.45 1.88
CA LYS A 3 -15.69 21.04 1.90
C LYS A 3 -16.04 20.68 3.33
N ARG A 4 -16.67 21.59 4.06
CA ARG A 4 -17.09 21.36 5.45
C ARG A 4 -18.47 20.71 5.48
N TYR A 5 -18.56 19.68 6.30
CA TYR A 5 -19.85 19.18 6.76
C TYR A 5 -20.30 20.08 7.93
N ASP A 6 -21.59 20.40 8.01
CA ASP A 6 -22.17 21.21 9.10
C ASP A 6 -22.30 20.39 10.41
N ALA A 7 -21.27 19.64 10.75
CA ALA A 7 -21.24 18.77 11.91
C ALA A 7 -19.90 18.88 12.62
N TYR A 8 -19.90 19.01 13.93
CA TYR A 8 -18.69 18.89 14.77
C TYR A 8 -18.37 17.40 14.96
N CYS A 9 -17.73 16.81 13.97
CA CYS A 9 -17.41 15.39 13.90
C CYS A 9 -15.99 15.21 13.32
N PRO A 10 -15.07 14.55 14.05
CA PRO A 10 -13.70 14.31 13.57
C PRO A 10 -13.66 13.54 12.25
N VAL A 11 -14.55 12.56 12.04
CA VAL A 11 -14.63 11.82 10.78
C VAL A 11 -15.09 12.72 9.63
N ALA A 12 -16.12 13.54 9.85
CA ALA A 12 -16.59 14.51 8.86
C ALA A 12 -15.48 15.52 8.51
N HIS A 13 -14.70 15.96 9.51
CA HIS A 13 -13.56 16.83 9.28
C HIS A 13 -12.49 16.14 8.44
N ALA A 14 -12.10 14.91 8.78
CA ALA A 14 -11.13 14.12 8.01
C ALA A 14 -11.57 13.92 6.55
N LEU A 15 -12.86 13.58 6.32
CA LEU A 15 -13.42 13.49 4.97
C LEU A 15 -13.41 14.83 4.23
N GLY A 16 -13.47 15.96 4.93
CA GLY A 16 -13.28 17.28 4.33
C GLY A 16 -11.85 17.50 3.82
N LEU A 17 -10.85 16.88 4.45
CA LEU A 17 -9.42 17.00 4.10
C LEU A 17 -9.02 16.03 2.99
N VAL A 18 -9.45 14.74 3.09
CA VAL A 18 -8.96 13.65 2.24
C VAL A 18 -10.06 12.82 1.57
N GLY A 19 -11.34 13.16 1.76
CA GLY A 19 -12.47 12.36 1.27
C GLY A 19 -12.78 12.51 -0.23
N GLU A 20 -12.07 13.36 -0.94
CA GLU A 20 -12.24 13.47 -2.39
C GLU A 20 -11.67 12.23 -3.09
N ARG A 21 -12.36 11.75 -4.12
CA ARG A 21 -11.89 10.63 -4.92
C ARG A 21 -10.42 10.84 -5.34
N TRP A 22 -9.62 9.82 -5.27
CA TRP A 22 -8.18 9.77 -5.50
C TRP A 22 -7.29 10.31 -4.36
N SER A 23 -7.80 11.09 -3.40
CA SER A 23 -6.96 11.69 -2.36
C SER A 23 -6.24 10.63 -1.53
N LEU A 24 -6.97 9.63 -1.03
CA LEU A 24 -6.37 8.55 -0.23
C LEU A 24 -5.44 7.65 -1.06
N LEU A 25 -5.71 7.46 -2.36
CA LEU A 25 -4.81 6.72 -3.24
C LEU A 25 -3.51 7.50 -3.51
N VAL A 26 -3.56 8.84 -3.65
CA VAL A 26 -2.35 9.67 -3.71
C VAL A 26 -1.55 9.57 -2.41
N VAL A 27 -2.21 9.56 -1.25
CA VAL A 27 -1.54 9.37 0.04
C VAL A 27 -0.91 7.99 0.12
N LEU A 28 -1.61 6.93 -0.31
CA LEU A 28 -1.10 5.56 -0.35
C LEU A 28 0.18 5.47 -1.19
N GLU A 29 0.19 6.06 -2.39
CA GLU A 29 1.38 6.12 -3.24
C GLU A 29 2.57 6.82 -2.57
N LEU A 30 2.31 7.91 -1.83
CA LEU A 30 3.33 8.66 -1.11
C LEU A 30 3.79 7.99 0.21
N MET A 31 3.08 6.97 0.68
CA MET A 31 3.53 6.16 1.83
C MET A 31 4.80 5.37 1.51
N GLN A 32 5.04 5.06 0.24
CA GLN A 32 6.27 4.38 -0.24
C GLN A 32 7.49 5.33 -0.29
N GLY A 33 7.29 6.63 -0.12
CA GLY A 33 8.33 7.64 -0.16
C GLY A 33 8.04 8.80 -1.09
N PRO A 34 8.97 9.75 -1.22
CA PRO A 34 8.82 10.92 -2.09
C PRO A 34 8.71 10.52 -3.57
N LYS A 35 7.70 11.04 -4.27
CA LYS A 35 7.46 10.77 -5.69
C LYS A 35 7.37 12.06 -6.51
N ARG A 36 7.84 12.01 -7.76
CA ARG A 36 7.61 13.09 -8.73
C ARG A 36 6.15 13.08 -9.17
N TYR A 37 5.72 14.14 -9.81
CA TYR A 37 4.38 14.18 -10.41
C TYR A 37 4.15 13.06 -11.43
N THR A 38 5.17 12.78 -12.26
CA THR A 38 5.13 11.70 -13.25
C THR A 38 4.99 10.34 -12.61
N ASP A 39 5.76 10.07 -11.55
CA ASP A 39 5.74 8.80 -10.84
C ASP A 39 4.36 8.54 -10.20
N LEU A 40 3.71 9.60 -9.69
CA LEU A 40 2.34 9.53 -9.16
C LEU A 40 1.30 9.32 -10.27
N ALA A 41 1.51 9.92 -11.45
CA ALA A 41 0.61 9.73 -12.58
C ALA A 41 0.70 8.30 -13.14
N ASP A 42 1.90 7.74 -13.17
CA ASP A 42 2.16 6.36 -13.63
C ASP A 42 1.65 5.32 -12.60
N GLY A 43 1.79 5.61 -11.30
CA GLY A 43 1.31 4.75 -10.20
C GLY A 43 -0.21 4.83 -9.96
N LEU A 44 -0.93 5.74 -10.61
CA LEU A 44 -2.38 5.92 -10.45
C LEU A 44 -3.09 5.90 -11.83
N PRO A 45 -3.06 4.77 -12.54
CA PRO A 45 -3.71 4.69 -13.85
C PRO A 45 -5.20 5.04 -13.77
N GLY A 46 -5.67 5.75 -14.80
CA GLY A 46 -7.04 6.27 -14.85
C GLY A 46 -7.24 7.61 -14.12
N ILE A 47 -6.24 8.14 -13.41
CA ILE A 47 -6.32 9.51 -12.89
C ILE A 47 -6.03 10.51 -14.02
N GLY A 48 -6.95 11.42 -14.28
CA GLY A 48 -6.69 12.52 -15.22
C GLY A 48 -5.70 13.53 -14.65
N THR A 49 -4.82 14.07 -15.49
CA THR A 49 -3.77 15.03 -15.09
C THR A 49 -4.31 16.22 -14.27
N ASN A 50 -5.46 16.77 -14.68
CA ASN A 50 -6.09 17.87 -13.96
C ASN A 50 -6.60 17.45 -12.56
N ILE A 51 -7.05 16.20 -12.43
CA ILE A 51 -7.53 15.64 -11.15
C ILE A 51 -6.34 15.45 -10.21
N LEU A 52 -5.26 14.82 -10.67
CA LEU A 52 -4.05 14.64 -9.86
C LEU A 52 -3.49 15.99 -9.40
N ALA A 53 -3.36 16.97 -10.31
CA ALA A 53 -2.91 18.31 -9.96
C ALA A 53 -3.81 19.01 -8.94
N SER A 54 -5.13 18.80 -9.02
CA SER A 54 -6.08 19.33 -8.03
C SER A 54 -5.91 18.64 -6.68
N ARG A 55 -5.85 17.30 -6.66
CA ARG A 55 -5.67 16.53 -5.40
C ARG A 55 -4.38 16.92 -4.68
N LEU A 56 -3.26 17.02 -5.40
CA LEU A 56 -1.98 17.43 -4.82
C LEU A 56 -2.03 18.86 -4.23
N ARG A 57 -2.70 19.79 -4.92
CA ARG A 57 -2.89 21.16 -4.38
C ARG A 57 -3.77 21.18 -3.12
N ASP A 58 -4.84 20.40 -3.11
CA ASP A 58 -5.75 20.33 -1.97
C ASP A 58 -5.05 19.69 -0.76
N LEU A 59 -4.34 18.57 -0.97
CA LEU A 59 -3.57 17.90 0.08
C LEU A 59 -2.42 18.76 0.62
N GLU A 60 -1.74 19.52 -0.25
CA GLU A 60 -0.72 20.51 0.15
C GLU A 60 -1.34 21.65 0.98
N ALA A 61 -2.47 22.19 0.55
CA ALA A 61 -3.18 23.23 1.28
C ALA A 61 -3.70 22.76 2.66
N HIS A 62 -3.97 21.49 2.82
CA HIS A 62 -4.38 20.88 4.08
C HIS A 62 -3.19 20.41 4.94
N GLY A 63 -1.96 20.58 4.48
CA GLY A 63 -0.75 20.18 5.20
C GLY A 63 -0.52 18.66 5.27
N VAL A 64 -1.20 17.88 4.42
CA VAL A 64 -1.02 16.42 4.33
C VAL A 64 0.20 16.07 3.49
N VAL A 65 0.42 16.83 2.43
CA VAL A 65 1.52 16.66 1.47
C VAL A 65 2.37 17.92 1.44
N ALA A 66 3.67 17.78 1.23
CA ALA A 66 4.60 18.88 1.00
C ALA A 66 5.34 18.67 -0.33
N LYS A 67 5.76 19.78 -0.94
CA LYS A 67 6.69 19.77 -2.07
C LYS A 67 8.10 19.96 -1.56
N ARG A 68 9.02 19.17 -2.07
CA ARG A 68 10.45 19.30 -1.81
C ARG A 68 11.26 19.20 -3.10
N THR A 69 12.39 19.86 -3.14
CA THR A 69 13.39 19.66 -4.19
C THR A 69 14.49 18.76 -3.64
N LEU A 70 14.75 17.65 -4.29
CA LEU A 70 15.83 16.74 -3.93
C LEU A 70 17.19 17.41 -4.18
N PRO A 71 18.21 17.11 -3.36
CA PRO A 71 19.55 17.60 -3.61
C PRO A 71 20.13 17.03 -4.92
N PRO A 72 21.17 17.68 -5.49
CA PRO A 72 21.91 17.10 -6.61
C PRO A 72 22.44 15.69 -6.27
N PRO A 73 22.56 14.77 -7.25
CA PRO A 73 22.37 14.96 -8.69
C PRO A 73 20.92 14.90 -9.16
N ALA A 74 19.99 14.43 -8.34
CA ALA A 74 18.59 14.25 -8.76
C ALA A 74 17.91 15.60 -9.06
N ALA A 75 18.11 16.63 -8.24
CA ALA A 75 17.61 17.99 -8.36
C ALA A 75 16.13 18.10 -8.77
N SER A 76 15.33 17.05 -8.46
CA SER A 76 13.95 16.88 -8.90
C SER A 76 13.00 17.44 -7.87
N ARG A 77 11.89 18.00 -8.34
CA ARG A 77 10.79 18.37 -7.50
C ARG A 77 9.91 17.14 -7.21
N VAL A 78 9.72 16.82 -5.93
CA VAL A 78 8.93 15.68 -5.46
C VAL A 78 7.84 16.13 -4.49
N TYR A 79 6.83 15.29 -4.33
CA TYR A 79 5.84 15.35 -3.29
C TYR A 79 6.16 14.30 -2.24
N GLU A 80 5.92 14.63 -0.98
CA GLU A 80 6.12 13.71 0.15
C GLU A 80 5.05 13.95 1.21
N LEU A 81 4.76 12.94 2.03
CA LEU A 81 3.87 13.11 3.17
C LEU A 81 4.56 13.95 4.24
N THR A 82 3.83 14.88 4.83
CA THR A 82 4.24 15.57 6.06
C THR A 82 4.10 14.61 7.26
N GLU A 83 4.58 15.01 8.44
CA GLU A 83 4.31 14.27 9.67
C GLU A 83 2.80 14.08 9.91
N TYR A 84 2.00 15.13 9.64
CA TYR A 84 0.56 15.05 9.71
C TYR A 84 -0.02 14.05 8.68
N GLY A 85 0.51 14.05 7.46
CA GLY A 85 0.13 13.09 6.41
C GLY A 85 0.49 11.65 6.77
N GLN A 86 1.65 11.40 7.38
CA GLN A 86 2.04 10.09 7.89
C GLN A 86 1.06 9.53 8.94
N GLY A 87 0.40 10.41 9.69
CA GLY A 87 -0.66 10.02 10.62
C GLY A 87 -1.87 9.33 9.98
N LEU A 88 -2.01 9.36 8.64
CA LEU A 88 -3.06 8.64 7.91
C LEU A 88 -2.75 7.15 7.71
N ARG A 89 -1.50 6.69 7.86
CA ARG A 89 -1.10 5.29 7.63
C ARG A 89 -2.01 4.29 8.34
N PRO A 90 -2.29 4.40 9.66
CA PRO A 90 -3.17 3.45 10.35
C PRO A 90 -4.59 3.46 9.77
N ALA A 91 -5.14 4.63 9.45
CA ALA A 91 -6.49 4.74 8.90
C ALA A 91 -6.61 4.12 7.49
N ILE A 92 -5.61 4.34 6.63
CA ILE A 92 -5.57 3.74 5.28
C ILE A 92 -5.45 2.22 5.39
N ARG A 93 -4.64 1.72 6.31
CA ARG A 93 -4.49 0.29 6.55
C ARG A 93 -5.80 -0.35 6.99
N GLU A 94 -6.47 0.20 8.00
CA GLU A 94 -7.77 -0.31 8.45
C GLU A 94 -8.82 -0.28 7.33
N LEU A 95 -8.79 0.77 6.51
CA LEU A 95 -9.66 0.88 5.34
C LEU A 95 -9.35 -0.20 4.29
N ALA A 96 -8.06 -0.48 4.04
CA ALA A 96 -7.63 -1.52 3.12
C ALA A 96 -8.02 -2.92 3.61
N LEU A 97 -7.81 -3.23 4.91
CA LEU A 97 -8.24 -4.48 5.53
C LEU A 97 -9.77 -4.65 5.48
N TRP A 98 -10.51 -3.57 5.69
CA TRP A 98 -11.96 -3.59 5.56
C TRP A 98 -12.39 -3.83 4.11
N GLY A 99 -11.78 -3.14 3.14
CA GLY A 99 -12.07 -3.28 1.71
C GLY A 99 -11.72 -4.67 1.17
N ALA A 100 -10.63 -5.26 1.64
CA ALA A 100 -10.19 -6.60 1.24
C ALA A 100 -11.22 -7.69 1.50
N ARG A 101 -12.14 -7.50 2.47
CA ARG A 101 -13.22 -8.46 2.79
C ARG A 101 -14.18 -8.72 1.62
N SER A 102 -14.31 -7.75 0.73
CA SER A 102 -15.23 -7.82 -0.43
C SER A 102 -14.51 -7.77 -1.78
N LEU A 103 -13.18 -7.60 -1.78
CA LEU A 103 -12.41 -7.47 -3.02
C LEU A 103 -12.29 -8.81 -3.76
N GLY A 104 -12.08 -9.91 -3.02
CA GLY A 104 -11.79 -11.21 -3.61
C GLY A 104 -10.36 -11.32 -4.17
N PRO A 105 -10.00 -12.48 -4.74
CA PRO A 105 -8.72 -12.64 -5.41
C PRO A 105 -8.65 -11.79 -6.67
N PRO A 106 -7.45 -11.30 -7.04
CA PRO A 106 -7.25 -10.60 -8.31
C PRO A 106 -7.53 -11.54 -9.49
N THR A 107 -8.05 -10.98 -10.57
CA THR A 107 -8.36 -11.67 -11.81
C THR A 107 -7.53 -11.14 -12.96
N ASP A 108 -7.50 -11.85 -14.10
CA ASP A 108 -6.81 -11.38 -15.32
C ASP A 108 -7.33 -10.04 -15.87
N ALA A 109 -8.49 -9.58 -15.40
CA ALA A 109 -9.06 -8.30 -15.78
C ALA A 109 -8.60 -7.12 -14.90
N ASP A 110 -7.93 -7.41 -13.80
CA ASP A 110 -7.46 -6.40 -12.85
C ASP A 110 -6.09 -5.85 -13.28
N GLU A 111 -5.99 -4.55 -13.42
CA GLU A 111 -4.71 -3.88 -13.62
C GLU A 111 -3.98 -3.77 -12.28
N LEU A 112 -2.85 -4.45 -12.14
CA LEU A 112 -1.96 -4.31 -11.00
C LEU A 112 -1.03 -3.11 -11.23
N PHE A 113 -1.05 -2.15 -10.33
CA PHE A 113 -0.25 -0.93 -10.43
C PHE A 113 1.19 -1.17 -9.99
N PRO A 114 2.18 -0.46 -10.54
CA PRO A 114 3.55 -0.54 -10.03
C PRO A 114 3.61 -0.32 -8.52
N GLY A 115 4.22 -1.26 -7.79
CA GLY A 115 4.29 -1.23 -6.32
C GLY A 115 3.07 -1.79 -5.59
N TRP A 116 2.11 -2.39 -6.31
CA TRP A 116 0.94 -3.01 -5.70
C TRP A 116 1.31 -4.07 -4.67
N LEU A 117 2.36 -4.87 -4.95
CA LEU A 117 2.82 -5.93 -4.04
C LEU A 117 3.31 -5.36 -2.72
N SER A 118 4.14 -4.31 -2.76
CA SER A 118 4.59 -3.61 -1.55
C SER A 118 3.42 -3.04 -0.75
N ASN A 119 2.43 -2.44 -1.41
CA ASN A 119 1.23 -1.90 -0.77
C ASN A 119 0.36 -3.00 -0.14
N ALA A 120 0.19 -4.12 -0.83
CA ALA A 120 -0.57 -5.27 -0.33
C ALA A 120 0.11 -5.88 0.90
N LEU A 121 1.42 -6.10 0.84
CA LEU A 121 2.20 -6.62 1.96
C LEU A 121 2.22 -5.64 3.14
N ASP A 122 2.42 -4.33 2.91
CA ASP A 122 2.38 -3.32 3.98
C ASP A 122 1.00 -3.32 4.68
N THR A 123 -0.09 -3.46 3.93
CA THR A 123 -1.43 -3.57 4.50
C THR A 123 -1.56 -4.75 5.46
N VAL A 124 -1.02 -5.90 5.08
CA VAL A 124 -1.16 -7.15 5.84
C VAL A 124 -0.09 -7.29 6.92
N LEU A 125 1.15 -6.83 6.68
CA LEU A 125 2.32 -7.17 7.49
C LEU A 125 2.86 -6.03 8.34
N ALA A 126 2.56 -4.76 8.05
CA ALA A 126 3.20 -3.59 8.68
C ALA A 126 3.05 -3.45 10.21
N SER A 127 2.32 -4.32 10.89
CA SER A 127 2.27 -4.35 12.37
C SER A 127 2.95 -5.58 12.94
N LEU A 128 3.47 -6.42 12.07
CA LEU A 128 4.12 -7.65 12.46
C LEU A 128 5.63 -7.39 12.49
N ALA A 129 6.27 -7.83 13.54
CA ALA A 129 7.72 -7.89 13.63
C ALA A 129 8.14 -9.37 13.73
N PRO A 130 7.92 -10.16 12.65
CA PRO A 130 8.29 -11.56 12.67
C PRO A 130 9.81 -11.69 12.71
N PRO A 131 10.35 -12.75 13.33
CA PRO A 131 11.72 -13.09 13.13
C PRO A 131 11.94 -13.50 11.67
N GLY A 132 13.03 -13.04 11.05
CA GLY A 132 13.42 -13.43 9.69
C GLY A 132 13.20 -12.34 8.65
N ARG A 133 13.78 -12.63 7.48
CA ARG A 133 13.83 -11.75 6.31
C ARG A 133 13.12 -12.45 5.17
N PHE A 134 12.08 -11.84 4.65
CA PHE A 134 11.22 -12.45 3.65
C PHE A 134 11.28 -11.65 2.34
N GLU A 135 11.36 -12.35 1.23
CA GLU A 135 11.27 -11.80 -0.11
C GLU A 135 10.08 -12.41 -0.83
N PHE A 136 9.26 -11.58 -1.45
CA PHE A 136 8.08 -11.97 -2.22
C PHE A 136 8.25 -11.52 -3.67
N CYS A 137 8.11 -12.46 -4.61
CA CYS A 137 8.29 -12.26 -6.04
C CYS A 137 7.00 -12.60 -6.79
N VAL A 138 6.47 -11.63 -7.53
CA VAL A 138 5.27 -11.80 -8.36
C VAL A 138 5.49 -11.16 -9.73
N GLY A 139 5.76 -11.97 -10.74
CA GLY A 139 6.17 -11.47 -12.04
C GLY A 139 7.45 -10.63 -11.93
N ASP A 140 7.38 -9.37 -12.38
CA ASP A 140 8.51 -8.42 -12.31
C ASP A 140 8.55 -7.62 -10.99
N GLU A 141 7.54 -7.80 -10.13
CA GLU A 141 7.50 -7.10 -8.84
C GLU A 141 8.16 -7.93 -7.74
N VAL A 142 9.01 -7.27 -6.96
CA VAL A 142 9.63 -7.82 -5.77
C VAL A 142 9.40 -6.87 -4.61
N ALA A 143 9.00 -7.42 -3.47
CA ALA A 143 8.90 -6.67 -2.22
C ALA A 143 9.37 -7.56 -1.07
N SER A 144 9.98 -6.95 -0.07
CA SER A 144 10.60 -7.69 1.03
C SER A 144 10.15 -7.15 2.38
N LEU A 145 10.09 -8.05 3.37
CA LEU A 145 9.83 -7.72 4.76
C LEU A 145 11.13 -7.90 5.56
N VAL A 146 11.61 -6.81 6.15
CA VAL A 146 12.85 -6.77 6.94
C VAL A 146 12.59 -5.99 8.22
N ASP A 147 12.88 -6.54 9.36
CA ASP A 147 12.72 -5.88 10.68
C ASP A 147 11.32 -5.30 10.93
N GLY A 148 10.29 -5.92 10.35
CA GLY A 148 8.89 -5.48 10.43
C GLY A 148 8.51 -4.35 9.48
N GLU A 149 9.40 -3.96 8.56
CA GLU A 149 9.13 -2.97 7.52
C GLU A 149 9.06 -3.64 6.14
N VAL A 150 8.06 -3.27 5.36
CA VAL A 150 7.97 -3.67 3.95
C VAL A 150 8.77 -2.68 3.11
N VAL A 151 9.73 -3.21 2.35
CA VAL A 151 10.58 -2.45 1.45
C VAL A 151 10.41 -2.94 0.01
N PRO A 152 10.37 -2.04 -0.99
CA PRO A 152 10.33 -2.46 -2.38
C PRO A 152 11.67 -3.03 -2.83
N GLY A 153 11.61 -4.07 -3.68
CA GLY A 153 12.77 -4.73 -4.27
C GLY A 153 13.34 -5.88 -3.44
N PRO A 154 14.36 -6.55 -4.03
CA PRO A 154 15.05 -7.68 -3.40
C PRO A 154 15.95 -7.25 -2.24
N ILE A 155 16.27 -8.21 -1.37
CA ILE A 155 17.18 -8.04 -0.25
C ILE A 155 18.35 -9.05 -0.34
N GLU A 156 19.46 -8.75 0.33
CA GLU A 156 20.55 -9.70 0.48
C GLU A 156 20.18 -10.77 1.52
N ASP A 157 20.51 -12.02 1.24
CA ASP A 157 20.34 -13.18 2.13
C ASP A 157 18.94 -13.28 2.79
N PRO A 158 17.84 -13.43 2.02
CA PRO A 158 16.52 -13.69 2.58
C PRO A 158 16.48 -15.07 3.24
N ASP A 159 15.84 -15.18 4.41
CA ASP A 159 15.59 -16.47 5.06
C ASP A 159 14.51 -17.27 4.32
N VAL A 160 13.59 -16.54 3.67
CA VAL A 160 12.47 -17.10 2.90
C VAL A 160 12.26 -16.29 1.62
N VAL A 161 12.16 -17.00 0.50
CA VAL A 161 11.69 -16.44 -0.79
C VAL A 161 10.38 -17.12 -1.17
N VAL A 162 9.38 -16.30 -1.47
CA VAL A 162 8.07 -16.75 -1.95
C VAL A 162 7.87 -16.28 -3.37
N GLU A 163 7.63 -17.21 -4.29
CA GLU A 163 7.34 -16.91 -5.69
C GLU A 163 5.93 -17.40 -6.03
N GLY A 164 5.15 -16.56 -6.71
CA GLY A 164 3.79 -16.91 -7.12
C GLY A 164 3.21 -15.88 -8.07
N ASP A 165 1.94 -16.08 -8.40
CA ASP A 165 1.12 -15.09 -9.06
C ASP A 165 0.30 -14.28 -8.04
N PRO A 166 -0.39 -13.21 -8.44
CA PRO A 166 -1.18 -12.39 -7.54
C PRO A 166 -2.29 -13.17 -6.80
N GLU A 167 -2.90 -14.13 -7.49
CA GLU A 167 -3.94 -15.00 -6.91
C GLU A 167 -3.35 -15.93 -5.84
N GLY A 168 -2.18 -16.52 -6.10
CA GLY A 168 -1.45 -17.36 -5.15
C GLY A 168 -1.07 -16.60 -3.88
N ILE A 169 -0.56 -15.36 -4.01
CA ILE A 169 -0.26 -14.50 -2.86
C ILE A 169 -1.53 -14.16 -2.06
N TYR A 170 -2.63 -13.85 -2.74
CA TYR A 170 -3.91 -13.62 -2.07
C TYR A 170 -4.34 -14.84 -1.25
N HIS A 171 -4.40 -16.02 -1.86
CA HIS A 171 -4.81 -17.25 -1.20
C HIS A 171 -3.84 -17.70 -0.09
N MET A 172 -2.55 -17.38 -0.23
CA MET A 172 -1.57 -17.63 0.82
C MET A 172 -1.93 -16.89 2.10
N PHE A 173 -2.30 -15.62 2.02
CA PHE A 173 -2.66 -14.82 3.20
C PHE A 173 -4.10 -15.04 3.65
N VAL A 174 -5.06 -15.18 2.73
CA VAL A 174 -6.50 -15.26 3.07
C VAL A 174 -6.90 -16.67 3.47
N ASP A 175 -6.54 -17.68 2.66
CA ASP A 175 -6.97 -19.06 2.85
C ASP A 175 -5.89 -19.95 3.47
N ARG A 176 -4.73 -19.38 3.81
CA ARG A 176 -3.56 -20.11 4.37
C ARG A 176 -3.05 -21.20 3.43
N ARG A 177 -3.19 -21.02 2.12
CA ARG A 177 -2.82 -21.99 1.10
C ARG A 177 -1.40 -21.74 0.60
N LEU A 178 -0.48 -22.62 0.95
CA LEU A 178 0.91 -22.61 0.47
C LEU A 178 1.15 -23.48 -0.76
N ASP A 179 0.13 -24.17 -1.22
CA ASP A 179 0.19 -25.03 -2.41
C ASP A 179 0.12 -24.25 -3.73
N LEU A 180 -0.24 -22.98 -3.68
CA LEU A 180 -0.33 -22.05 -4.83
C LEU A 180 0.93 -21.20 -5.02
N VAL A 181 1.91 -21.31 -4.14
CA VAL A 181 3.16 -20.57 -4.21
C VAL A 181 4.36 -21.48 -4.09
N THR A 182 5.49 -21.07 -4.67
CA THR A 182 6.78 -21.73 -4.47
C THR A 182 7.50 -21.08 -3.29
N VAL A 183 7.96 -21.90 -2.35
CA VAL A 183 8.66 -21.44 -1.15
C VAL A 183 10.07 -21.98 -1.13
N GLN A 184 11.05 -21.12 -1.05
CA GLN A 184 12.46 -21.45 -0.85
C GLN A 184 12.91 -20.93 0.53
N GLY A 185 13.78 -21.66 1.23
CA GLY A 185 14.26 -21.30 2.56
C GLY A 185 13.44 -21.88 3.71
N ASP A 186 13.32 -21.16 4.83
CA ASP A 186 12.69 -21.65 6.06
C ASP A 186 11.15 -21.54 5.99
N ARG A 187 10.52 -22.62 5.59
CA ARG A 187 9.06 -22.72 5.49
C ARG A 187 8.35 -22.50 6.84
N ALA A 188 8.97 -22.89 7.95
CA ALA A 188 8.33 -22.71 9.26
C ALA A 188 8.24 -21.24 9.66
N LEU A 189 9.21 -20.41 9.27
CA LEU A 189 9.12 -18.95 9.43
C LEU A 189 7.97 -18.36 8.62
N LEU A 190 7.78 -18.82 7.38
CA LEU A 190 6.65 -18.36 6.56
C LEU A 190 5.30 -18.73 7.18
N GLU A 191 5.15 -19.96 7.66
CA GLU A 191 3.92 -20.42 8.31
C GLU A 191 3.60 -19.58 9.56
N GLN A 192 4.61 -19.22 10.36
CA GLN A 192 4.46 -18.32 11.50
C GLN A 192 4.03 -16.90 11.06
N LEU A 193 4.65 -16.36 10.03
CA LEU A 193 4.29 -15.05 9.48
C LEU A 193 2.83 -15.03 9.02
N ILE A 194 2.42 -16.03 8.24
CA ILE A 194 1.07 -16.13 7.70
C ILE A 194 0.05 -16.29 8.84
N GLU A 195 0.35 -17.10 9.88
CA GLU A 195 -0.54 -17.30 11.02
C GLU A 195 -0.74 -16.00 11.81
N ALA A 196 0.32 -15.19 11.94
CA ALA A 196 0.28 -13.90 12.62
C ALA A 196 -0.42 -12.79 11.79
N ALA A 197 -0.48 -12.94 10.47
CA ALA A 197 -1.05 -11.93 9.59
C ALA A 197 -2.56 -11.76 9.83
N PRO A 198 -3.05 -10.50 9.96
CA PRO A 198 -4.47 -10.24 10.07
C PRO A 198 -5.16 -10.65 8.78
N VAL A 199 -6.10 -11.59 8.86
CA VAL A 199 -6.88 -12.03 7.71
C VAL A 199 -8.23 -11.32 7.74
N PRO A 200 -8.79 -10.93 6.59
CA PRO A 200 -10.19 -10.58 6.48
C PRO A 200 -11.03 -11.80 6.81
N LEU A 201 -11.64 -11.82 7.99
CA LEU A 201 -12.22 -13.03 8.62
C LEU A 201 -13.58 -13.47 8.08
N GLU A 202 -14.15 -12.86 7.04
CA GLU A 202 -15.47 -13.25 6.55
C GLU A 202 -15.51 -13.29 5.02
N ALA A 203 -16.25 -14.27 4.53
CA ALA A 203 -16.53 -14.46 3.11
C ALA A 203 -17.03 -13.16 2.46
N PRO A 204 -16.74 -12.94 1.17
CA PRO A 204 -17.16 -11.74 0.48
C PRO A 204 -18.67 -11.56 0.60
N ILE A 205 -19.09 -10.38 1.02
CA ILE A 205 -20.48 -9.97 0.86
C ILE A 205 -20.69 -9.94 -0.65
N SER A 206 -21.50 -10.88 -1.15
CA SER A 206 -21.90 -10.85 -2.57
C SER A 206 -22.61 -9.54 -2.82
N VAL A 207 -21.98 -8.64 -3.57
CA VAL A 207 -22.56 -7.37 -4.04
C VAL A 207 -23.21 -7.59 -5.39
#